data_7c7b8dfd467a06513cb3f12948264e89
#
_entry.id   7c7b8dfd467a06513cb3f12948264e89
#
_cell.length_a   1.000
_cell.length_b   1.000
_cell.length_c   1.000
_cell.angle_alpha   90.00
_cell.angle_beta   90.00
_cell.angle_gamma   90.00
#
_symmetry.space_group_name_H-M   'P 1'
#
loop_
_entity.id
_entity.type
_entity.pdbx_description
1 polymer ?
#
loop_
_entity_poly.entity_id
_entity_poly.type
_entity_poly.pdbx_seq_one_letter_code
_entity_poly.pdbx_strand_id
1 'polypeptide(L)'
;MAEHLAAVLGTGQTKYVAKRTDVSMSGLVREAIDRALADSGSTFDDIDAVVVGKAPDFFEGVMMPELFMADAMGATGKPLIRVHTAGSVGGSTGVVAASLVKSGKYRRVLAVAWEKQSESNAMWALSIPVPFTKPVGAGAGGYFAPHVRACLLYTSPSPRDRS
;
A
#
# COMPACT_ATOMS: atom_id res chain seq x y z
N MET A 1 22.96 3.73 25.63
CA MET A 1 22.88 3.06 24.29
C MET A 1 22.51 4.13 23.28
N ALA A 2 23.25 4.26 22.17
CA ALA A 2 22.85 5.18 21.11
C ALA A 2 21.51 4.71 20.54
N GLU A 3 20.54 5.60 20.46
CA GLU A 3 19.25 5.31 19.84
C GLU A 3 19.45 5.18 18.32
N HIS A 4 19.18 4.00 17.78
CA HIS A 4 19.20 3.79 16.34
C HIS A 4 18.00 4.50 15.69
N LEU A 5 18.26 5.56 14.96
CA LEU A 5 17.27 6.28 14.18
C LEU A 5 17.18 5.68 12.77
N ALA A 6 16.02 5.79 12.15
CA ALA A 6 15.82 5.47 10.74
C ALA A 6 15.59 6.76 9.96
N ALA A 7 16.14 6.84 8.75
CA ALA A 7 15.95 7.97 7.84
C ALA A 7 15.44 7.47 6.48
N VAL A 8 14.65 8.28 5.81
CA VAL A 8 14.26 8.05 4.42
C VAL A 8 15.39 8.57 3.54
N LEU A 9 15.98 7.70 2.73
CA LEU A 9 17.10 8.04 1.83
C LEU A 9 16.63 8.49 0.46
N GLY A 10 15.53 7.96 -0.01
CA GLY A 10 14.94 8.30 -1.31
C GLY A 10 13.51 7.82 -1.42
N THR A 11 12.80 8.40 -2.35
CA THR A 11 11.39 8.14 -2.62
C THR A 11 11.13 7.93 -4.10
N GLY A 12 10.15 7.10 -4.43
CA GLY A 12 9.73 6.88 -5.80
C GLY A 12 8.24 6.62 -5.89
N GLN A 13 7.60 7.26 -6.83
CA GLN A 13 6.17 7.12 -7.06
C GLN A 13 5.88 7.09 -8.55
N THR A 14 4.95 6.23 -8.96
CA THR A 14 4.43 6.24 -10.32
C THR A 14 3.47 7.41 -10.52
N LYS A 15 3.26 7.80 -11.79
CA LYS A 15 2.27 8.82 -12.12
C LYS A 15 0.87 8.34 -11.69
N TYR A 16 0.15 9.20 -10.99
CA TYR A 16 -1.22 8.91 -10.57
C TYR A 16 -2.18 9.09 -11.74
N VAL A 17 -2.69 7.99 -12.26
CA VAL A 17 -3.63 7.95 -13.38
C VAL A 17 -4.70 6.89 -13.16
N ALA A 18 -5.87 7.06 -13.75
CA ALA A 18 -6.99 6.16 -13.55
C ALA A 18 -6.74 4.74 -14.08
N LYS A 19 -5.94 4.60 -15.13
CA LYS A 19 -5.58 3.30 -15.74
C LYS A 19 -4.14 3.32 -16.21
N ARG A 20 -3.42 2.24 -15.97
CA ARG A 20 -2.06 1.98 -16.44
C ARG A 20 -2.06 0.68 -17.26
N THR A 21 -2.61 0.77 -18.46
CA THR A 21 -2.65 -0.35 -19.42
C THR A 21 -1.35 -0.53 -20.22
N ASP A 22 -0.46 0.43 -20.10
CA ASP A 22 0.85 0.49 -20.75
C ASP A 22 1.92 -0.37 -20.08
N VAL A 23 1.71 -0.75 -18.81
CA VAL A 23 2.66 -1.56 -18.03
C VAL A 23 1.96 -2.71 -17.30
N SER A 24 2.69 -3.80 -17.09
CA SER A 24 2.28 -4.87 -16.19
C SER A 24 2.33 -4.42 -14.73
N MET A 25 1.81 -5.23 -13.81
CA MET A 25 1.95 -4.98 -12.38
C MET A 25 3.43 -4.91 -11.97
N SER A 26 4.24 -5.84 -12.47
CA SER A 26 5.69 -5.84 -12.24
C SER A 26 6.37 -4.58 -12.77
N GLY A 27 6.00 -4.14 -13.97
CA GLY A 27 6.52 -2.91 -14.55
C GLY A 27 6.12 -1.67 -13.75
N LEU A 28 4.89 -1.61 -13.23
CA LEU A 28 4.42 -0.52 -12.39
C LEU A 28 5.24 -0.40 -11.10
N VAL A 29 5.44 -1.51 -10.42
CA VAL A 29 6.21 -1.57 -9.17
C VAL A 29 7.68 -1.23 -9.44
N ARG A 30 8.25 -1.79 -10.50
CA ARG A 30 9.63 -1.51 -10.89
C ARG A 30 9.87 -0.03 -11.21
N GLU A 31 8.93 0.63 -11.90
CA GLU A 31 9.01 2.08 -12.18
C GLU A 31 9.17 2.91 -10.90
N ALA A 32 8.40 2.60 -9.85
CA ALA A 32 8.48 3.30 -8.58
C ALA A 32 9.81 3.03 -7.87
N ILE A 33 10.26 1.77 -7.88
CA ILE A 33 11.52 1.37 -7.25
C ILE A 33 12.72 2.03 -7.93
N ASP A 34 12.78 2.02 -9.25
CA ASP A 34 13.88 2.63 -10.01
C ASP A 34 13.99 4.13 -9.69
N ARG A 35 12.86 4.81 -9.52
CA ARG A 35 12.84 6.23 -9.08
C ARG A 35 13.37 6.40 -7.66
N ALA A 36 12.97 5.53 -6.73
CA ALA A 36 13.46 5.59 -5.36
C ALA A 36 14.96 5.30 -5.24
N LEU A 37 15.45 4.33 -6.00
CA LEU A 37 16.87 4.01 -6.07
C LEU A 37 17.67 5.17 -6.68
N ALA A 38 17.18 5.78 -7.76
CA ALA A 38 17.80 6.93 -8.36
C ALA A 38 17.84 8.15 -7.40
N ASP A 39 16.74 8.42 -6.69
CA ASP A 39 16.65 9.53 -5.72
C ASP A 39 17.62 9.33 -4.54
N SER A 40 17.81 8.09 -4.09
CA SER A 40 18.73 7.76 -3.00
C SER A 40 20.19 7.56 -3.45
N GLY A 41 20.46 7.51 -4.74
CA GLY A 41 21.78 7.11 -5.27
C GLY A 41 22.16 5.67 -4.93
N SER A 42 21.17 4.81 -4.72
CA SER A 42 21.36 3.40 -4.33
C SER A 42 21.09 2.45 -5.49
N THR A 43 21.55 1.23 -5.34
CA THR A 43 21.28 0.10 -6.25
C THR A 43 20.56 -1.02 -5.48
N PHE A 44 20.11 -2.06 -6.18
CA PHE A 44 19.54 -3.24 -5.50
C PHE A 44 20.54 -3.95 -4.60
N ASP A 45 21.83 -3.89 -4.90
CA ASP A 45 22.88 -4.53 -4.10
C ASP A 45 23.06 -3.87 -2.74
N ASP A 46 22.66 -2.60 -2.62
CA ASP A 46 22.68 -1.85 -1.37
C ASP A 46 21.53 -2.20 -0.42
N ILE A 47 20.52 -2.92 -0.88
CA ILE A 47 19.31 -3.24 -0.12
C ILE A 47 19.48 -4.56 0.62
N ASP A 48 19.32 -4.54 1.93
CA ASP A 48 19.46 -5.72 2.80
C ASP A 48 18.16 -6.52 2.94
N ALA A 49 17.01 -5.85 2.89
CA ALA A 49 15.69 -6.48 3.04
C ALA A 49 14.61 -5.68 2.30
N VAL A 50 13.51 -6.35 1.96
CA VAL A 50 12.36 -5.73 1.30
C VAL A 50 11.11 -5.91 2.16
N VAL A 51 10.39 -4.82 2.40
CA VAL A 51 9.08 -4.82 3.07
C VAL A 51 8.02 -4.44 2.06
N VAL A 52 7.02 -5.29 1.92
CA VAL A 52 5.96 -5.15 0.92
C VAL A 52 4.64 -4.84 1.59
N GLY A 53 3.98 -3.80 1.14
CA GLY A 53 2.61 -3.47 1.51
C GLY A 53 1.64 -3.74 0.36
N LYS A 54 0.66 -4.57 0.64
CA LYS A 54 -0.40 -4.88 -0.32
C LYS A 54 -1.69 -5.12 0.43
N ALA A 55 -2.76 -4.45 0.01
CA ALA A 55 -4.12 -4.70 0.49
C ALA A 55 -4.62 -6.08 -0.01
N PRO A 56 -5.91 -6.40 0.00
CA PRO A 56 -6.38 -7.73 -0.35
C PRO A 56 -5.88 -8.20 -1.72
N ASP A 57 -5.57 -9.49 -1.83
CA ASP A 57 -5.11 -10.11 -3.09
C ASP A 57 -6.16 -10.09 -4.20
N PHE A 58 -7.35 -9.58 -3.91
CA PHE A 58 -8.47 -9.48 -4.85
C PHE A 58 -8.32 -8.39 -5.90
N PHE A 59 -7.47 -7.38 -5.69
CA PHE A 59 -7.38 -6.27 -6.65
C PHE A 59 -6.89 -6.71 -8.02
N GLU A 60 -5.91 -7.59 -8.06
CA GLU A 60 -5.36 -8.09 -9.33
C GLU A 60 -5.55 -9.60 -9.51
N GLY A 61 -6.18 -10.28 -8.55
CA GLY A 61 -6.39 -11.72 -8.59
C GLY A 61 -5.11 -12.56 -8.48
N VAL A 62 -4.03 -11.97 -7.99
CA VAL A 62 -2.76 -12.65 -7.80
C VAL A 62 -2.61 -13.07 -6.34
N MET A 63 -2.56 -14.37 -6.12
CA MET A 63 -2.27 -14.92 -4.80
C MET A 63 -0.79 -14.79 -4.47
N MET A 64 -0.46 -14.50 -3.21
CA MET A 64 0.92 -14.28 -2.75
C MET A 64 1.70 -13.31 -3.66
N PRO A 65 1.19 -12.08 -3.85
CA PRO A 65 1.77 -11.13 -4.80
C PRO A 65 3.21 -10.77 -4.46
N GLU A 66 3.61 -10.85 -3.20
CA GLU A 66 4.98 -10.64 -2.75
C GLU A 66 5.96 -11.64 -3.39
N LEU A 67 5.57 -12.90 -3.53
CA LEU A 67 6.40 -13.92 -4.16
C LEU A 67 6.42 -13.75 -5.69
N PHE A 68 5.26 -13.47 -6.27
CA PHE A 68 5.15 -13.19 -7.70
C PHE A 68 6.01 -12.00 -8.13
N MET A 69 6.17 -11.01 -7.24
CA MET A 69 6.86 -9.76 -7.52
C MET A 69 8.33 -9.74 -7.03
N ALA A 70 8.79 -10.80 -6.35
CA ALA A 70 10.08 -10.81 -5.67
C ALA A 70 11.25 -10.41 -6.59
N ASP A 71 11.29 -10.92 -7.80
CA ASP A 71 12.33 -10.59 -8.78
C ASP A 71 12.26 -9.12 -9.23
N ALA A 72 11.06 -8.64 -9.57
CA ALA A 72 10.86 -7.25 -9.98
C ALA A 72 11.25 -6.24 -8.89
N MET A 73 11.16 -6.64 -7.63
CA MET A 73 11.55 -5.83 -6.47
C MET A 73 13.01 -6.00 -6.05
N GLY A 74 13.77 -6.83 -6.75
CA GLY A 74 15.15 -7.17 -6.37
C GLY A 74 15.25 -7.87 -5.01
N ALA A 75 14.21 -8.60 -4.62
CA ALA A 75 14.12 -9.30 -3.34
C ALA A 75 14.69 -10.73 -3.39
N THR A 76 15.07 -11.23 -4.56
CA THR A 76 15.64 -12.56 -4.71
C THR A 76 16.90 -12.71 -3.85
N GLY A 77 16.89 -13.71 -2.98
CA GLY A 77 17.99 -13.94 -2.02
C GLY A 77 18.02 -13.02 -0.82
N LYS A 78 17.00 -12.18 -0.62
CA LYS A 78 16.88 -11.24 0.50
C LYS A 78 15.65 -11.54 1.35
N PRO A 79 15.68 -11.19 2.65
CA PRO A 79 14.48 -11.22 3.48
C PRO A 79 13.34 -10.38 2.86
N LEU A 80 12.19 -11.01 2.68
CA LEU A 80 10.99 -10.40 2.14
C LEU A 80 9.86 -10.52 3.16
N ILE A 81 9.33 -9.38 3.60
CA ILE A 81 8.31 -9.31 4.63
C ILE A 81 7.07 -8.63 4.05
N ARG A 82 5.94 -9.32 4.08
CA ARG A 82 4.65 -8.72 3.70
C ARG A 82 3.93 -8.14 4.91
N VAL A 83 3.44 -6.92 4.73
CA VAL A 83 2.55 -6.23 5.67
C VAL A 83 1.15 -6.15 5.06
N HIS A 84 0.14 -6.48 5.84
CA HIS A 84 -1.24 -6.41 5.42
C HIS A 84 -2.10 -5.80 6.53
N THR A 85 -2.51 -4.56 6.34
CA THR A 85 -3.36 -3.79 7.27
C THR A 85 -4.48 -3.06 6.53
N ALA A 86 -5.03 -3.72 5.51
CA ALA A 86 -6.09 -3.17 4.66
C ALA A 86 -5.76 -1.74 4.16
N GLY A 87 -6.65 -0.78 4.33
CA GLY A 87 -6.47 0.58 3.82
C GLY A 87 -5.30 1.37 4.41
N SER A 88 -4.74 0.96 5.54
CA SER A 88 -3.57 1.59 6.18
C SER A 88 -2.22 0.95 5.77
N VAL A 89 -2.26 0.02 4.83
CA VAL A 89 -1.10 -0.82 4.47
C VAL A 89 0.15 -0.02 4.07
N GLY A 90 -0.01 1.08 3.34
CA GLY A 90 1.13 1.92 2.94
C GLY A 90 1.88 2.49 4.14
N GLY A 91 1.16 3.08 5.10
CA GLY A 91 1.74 3.59 6.34
C GLY A 91 2.38 2.50 7.19
N SER A 92 1.68 1.37 7.35
CA SER A 92 2.20 0.22 8.11
C SER A 92 3.48 -0.35 7.52
N THR A 93 3.59 -0.38 6.19
CA THR A 93 4.82 -0.81 5.49
C THR A 93 6.01 0.07 5.85
N GLY A 94 5.81 1.39 5.85
CA GLY A 94 6.85 2.34 6.28
C GLY A 94 7.24 2.17 7.74
N VAL A 95 6.28 1.98 8.64
CA VAL A 95 6.54 1.74 10.08
C VAL A 95 7.35 0.46 10.29
N VAL A 96 6.98 -0.63 9.60
CA VAL A 96 7.72 -1.91 9.70
C VAL A 96 9.14 -1.75 9.17
N ALA A 97 9.31 -1.11 8.00
CA ALA A 97 10.64 -0.87 7.43
C ALA A 97 11.52 -0.05 8.37
N ALA A 98 10.99 1.04 8.94
CA ALA A 98 11.71 1.86 9.91
C ALA A 98 12.08 1.06 11.18
N SER A 99 11.19 0.20 11.67
CA SER A 99 11.45 -0.65 12.83
C SER A 99 12.57 -1.66 12.56
N LEU A 100 12.62 -2.23 11.36
CA LEU A 100 13.70 -3.15 10.95
C LEU A 100 15.06 -2.44 10.92
N VAL A 101 15.13 -1.21 10.41
CA VAL A 101 16.35 -0.40 10.45
C VAL A 101 16.73 -0.04 11.89
N LYS A 102 15.77 0.44 12.67
CA LYS A 102 15.99 0.79 14.09
C LYS A 102 16.45 -0.39 14.94
N SER A 103 16.08 -1.60 14.59
CA SER A 103 16.57 -2.81 15.28
C SER A 103 18.08 -3.05 15.08
N GLY A 104 18.71 -2.35 14.15
CA GLY A 104 20.11 -2.55 13.78
C GLY A 104 20.40 -3.81 12.97
N LYS A 105 19.36 -4.61 12.65
CA LYS A 105 19.51 -5.85 11.88
C LYS A 105 19.78 -5.59 10.40
N TYR A 106 19.21 -4.53 9.87
CA TYR A 106 19.36 -4.13 8.47
C TYR A 106 19.76 -2.66 8.38
N ARG A 107 20.63 -2.33 7.46
CA ARG A 107 21.08 -0.94 7.24
C ARG A 107 20.18 -0.21 6.25
N ARG A 108 19.77 -0.90 5.19
CA ARG A 108 18.91 -0.35 4.13
C ARG A 108 17.76 -1.30 3.83
N VAL A 109 16.57 -0.79 3.98
CA VAL A 109 15.32 -1.53 3.73
C VAL A 109 14.54 -0.82 2.64
N LEU A 110 14.18 -1.56 1.60
CA LEU A 110 13.27 -1.08 0.56
C LEU A 110 11.83 -1.32 1.02
N ALA A 111 11.07 -0.25 1.19
CA ALA A 111 9.65 -0.32 1.49
C ALA A 111 8.84 -0.05 0.21
N VAL A 112 8.04 -1.03 -0.21
CA VAL A 112 7.27 -0.98 -1.45
C VAL A 112 5.81 -1.22 -1.16
N ALA A 113 4.94 -0.32 -1.60
CA ALA A 113 3.50 -0.54 -1.52
C ALA A 113 2.84 -0.20 -2.86
N TRP A 114 1.92 -1.02 -3.29
CA TRP A 114 1.22 -0.80 -4.57
C TRP A 114 -0.19 -1.36 -4.57
N GLU A 115 -1.02 -0.78 -5.42
CA GLU A 115 -2.32 -1.31 -5.80
C GLU A 115 -2.60 -0.93 -7.26
N LYS A 116 -2.81 -1.92 -8.11
CA LYS A 116 -3.20 -1.70 -9.51
C LYS A 116 -4.72 -1.87 -9.66
N GLN A 117 -5.47 -1.03 -8.97
CA GLN A 117 -6.93 -1.14 -8.82
C GLN A 117 -7.69 -1.08 -10.16
N SER A 118 -7.09 -0.53 -11.21
CA SER A 118 -7.70 -0.45 -12.53
C SER A 118 -7.85 -1.81 -13.23
N GLU A 119 -7.22 -2.86 -12.72
CA GLU A 119 -7.26 -4.20 -13.31
C GLU A 119 -8.29 -5.12 -12.66
N SER A 120 -8.99 -4.64 -11.63
CA SER A 120 -10.01 -5.42 -10.95
C SER A 120 -11.17 -4.55 -10.48
N ASN A 121 -12.16 -5.16 -9.85
CA ASN A 121 -13.28 -4.43 -9.26
C ASN A 121 -12.93 -4.00 -7.83
N ALA A 122 -12.33 -2.81 -7.70
CA ALA A 122 -11.96 -2.22 -6.42
C ALA A 122 -13.17 -2.07 -5.46
N MET A 123 -14.36 -1.81 -5.99
CA MET A 123 -15.56 -1.73 -5.16
C MET A 123 -15.87 -3.06 -4.48
N TRP A 124 -15.74 -4.16 -5.21
CA TRP A 124 -15.98 -5.49 -4.66
C TRP A 124 -14.92 -5.87 -3.62
N ALA A 125 -13.67 -5.62 -3.91
CA ALA A 125 -12.56 -5.93 -3.02
C ALA A 125 -12.58 -5.12 -1.71
N LEU A 126 -13.17 -3.92 -1.73
CA LEU A 126 -13.32 -3.05 -0.55
C LEU A 126 -14.65 -3.23 0.19
N SER A 127 -15.53 -4.07 -0.32
CA SER A 127 -16.83 -4.35 0.34
C SER A 127 -16.63 -5.34 1.49
N ILE A 128 -16.91 -4.91 2.70
CA ILE A 128 -16.86 -5.78 3.87
C ILE A 128 -18.07 -6.69 3.87
N PRO A 129 -17.91 -8.03 3.89
CA PRO A 129 -18.99 -8.99 3.79
C PRO A 129 -19.72 -9.18 5.14
N VAL A 130 -20.20 -8.10 5.75
CA VAL A 130 -21.07 -8.21 6.93
C VAL A 130 -22.53 -8.19 6.51
N PRO A 131 -23.40 -9.00 7.12
CA PRO A 131 -24.76 -9.23 6.64
C PRO A 131 -25.59 -7.95 6.50
N PHE A 132 -25.46 -7.01 7.42
CA PHE A 132 -26.21 -5.75 7.45
C PHE A 132 -25.66 -4.67 6.51
N THR A 133 -24.46 -4.82 5.98
CA THR A 133 -23.89 -3.88 5.00
C THR A 133 -23.99 -4.39 3.56
N LYS A 134 -24.32 -5.67 3.35
CA LYS A 134 -24.50 -6.26 2.01
C LYS A 134 -25.46 -5.46 1.11
N PRO A 135 -26.60 -4.96 1.60
CA PRO A 135 -27.49 -4.16 0.76
C PRO A 135 -26.93 -2.80 0.34
N VAL A 136 -25.91 -2.31 1.06
CA VAL A 136 -25.30 -0.98 0.87
C VAL A 136 -23.90 -1.11 0.26
N GLY A 137 -23.51 -2.31 -0.14
CA GLY A 137 -22.18 -2.62 -0.66
C GLY A 137 -21.84 -1.87 -1.94
N ALA A 138 -21.40 -0.64 -1.79
CA ALA A 138 -20.92 0.22 -2.88
C ALA A 138 -19.44 0.57 -2.67
N GLY A 139 -18.64 -0.41 -2.22
CA GLY A 139 -17.22 -0.22 -1.93
C GLY A 139 -16.98 0.74 -0.76
N ALA A 140 -15.82 1.39 -0.76
CA ALA A 140 -15.43 2.31 0.31
C ALA A 140 -16.43 3.48 0.46
N GLY A 141 -16.93 4.04 -0.63
CA GLY A 141 -17.91 5.13 -0.60
C GLY A 141 -19.18 4.75 0.13
N GLY A 142 -19.77 3.60 -0.20
CA GLY A 142 -20.96 3.09 0.46
C GLY A 142 -20.74 2.73 1.92
N TYR A 143 -19.56 2.20 2.25
CA TYR A 143 -19.21 1.88 3.63
C TYR A 143 -19.05 3.12 4.51
N PHE A 144 -18.40 4.17 4.02
CA PHE A 144 -18.15 5.38 4.81
C PHE A 144 -19.28 6.39 4.80
N ALA A 145 -20.19 6.34 3.83
CA ALA A 145 -21.30 7.28 3.75
C ALA A 145 -22.17 7.35 5.03
N PRO A 146 -22.57 6.25 5.67
CA PRO A 146 -23.29 6.29 6.94
C PRO A 146 -22.49 6.96 8.07
N HIS A 147 -21.16 6.77 8.11
CA HIS A 147 -20.31 7.41 9.11
C HIS A 147 -20.23 8.92 8.90
N VAL A 148 -20.08 9.36 7.65
CA VAL A 148 -20.11 10.80 7.30
C VAL A 148 -21.45 11.40 7.65
N ARG A 149 -22.54 10.72 7.33
CA ARG A 149 -23.89 11.18 7.68
C ARG A 149 -24.09 11.32 9.20
N ALA A 150 -23.66 10.33 9.96
CA ALA A 150 -23.70 10.40 11.42
C ALA A 150 -22.89 11.59 11.96
N CYS A 151 -21.66 11.78 11.44
CA CYS A 151 -20.83 12.91 11.80
C CYS A 151 -21.53 14.25 11.52
N LEU A 152 -22.11 14.43 10.34
CA LEU A 152 -22.80 15.66 9.94
C LEU A 152 -24.04 15.93 10.81
N LEU A 153 -24.76 14.90 11.24
CA LEU A 153 -25.91 15.06 12.15
C LEU A 153 -25.51 15.61 13.52
N TYR A 154 -24.36 15.19 14.04
CA TYR A 154 -23.91 15.58 15.38
C TYR A 154 -23.04 16.83 15.41
N THR A 155 -22.25 17.07 14.35
CA THR A 155 -21.24 18.16 14.35
C THR A 155 -21.63 19.35 13.49
N SER A 156 -22.27 19.12 12.35
CA SER A 156 -22.65 20.18 11.40
C SER A 156 -23.82 19.69 10.55
N PRO A 157 -25.07 19.69 11.10
CA PRO A 157 -26.22 19.24 10.34
C PRO A 157 -26.39 20.06 9.07
N SER A 158 -26.38 19.38 7.92
CA SER A 158 -26.67 20.02 6.64
C SER A 158 -28.06 20.63 6.63
N PRO A 159 -28.29 21.77 5.95
CA PRO A 159 -29.63 22.29 5.76
C PRO A 159 -30.63 21.30 5.15
N ARG A 160 -30.11 20.29 4.40
CA ARG A 160 -30.92 19.20 3.85
C ARG A 160 -31.41 18.18 4.86
N ASP A 161 -30.81 18.12 6.04
CA ASP A 161 -31.17 17.19 7.11
C ASP A 161 -32.16 17.82 8.12
N ARG A 162 -32.58 19.05 7.88
CA ARG A 162 -33.54 19.79 8.72
C ARG A 162 -34.98 19.77 8.20
N SER A 163 -35.24 19.08 7.10
CA SER A 163 -36.58 18.95 6.51
C SER A 163 -37.25 17.65 6.89
#